data_a750e0951d9a63f8c1306edca5bb232b
#
_entry.id   a750e0951d9a63f8c1306edca5bb232b
#
_cell.length_a   1.000
_cell.length_b   1.000
_cell.length_c   1.000
_cell.angle_alpha   90.00
_cell.angle_beta   90.00
_cell.angle_gamma   90.00
#
_symmetry.space_group_name_H-M   'P 1'
#
loop_
_entity.id
_entity.type
_entity.pdbx_description
1 polymer ?
#
loop_
_entity_poly.entity_id
_entity_poly.type
_entity_poly.pdbx_seq_one_letter_code
_entity_poly.pdbx_strand_id
1 'polypeptide(L)'
;MLTAGLVIAAAVAFDAGGDLRIRQELIGNVAGMPGGGVQMPSVRDDFTDHFRFRPRVWGEAKLVTEDAGTFRLYVRIMDEFRWCVEPYRPKQVFPDEVVLDNLYLEGAGLFDGFLDFTFGRQDIYNLYGLDHIFVDGTPGDGSRSVYGDMARTTLHFTEVSKLDLFALYCFDESDVRWGNSRSRHRSLTGFGGGAEPEMDDWGFGAVWGSELSKALPYQLFVMQKNCASFRRKGEKHPRNQRELFGFKVVPQLNEEWSLQLEGMCQVGENGRGDRQTGWSSYAGFNWKSATESPIRPYARFGYHFMSGDDDAADEDGGHSAWDPMWARGVNDSEILICGSLYGYAWWSNMHFAKLTLGCEFGAHHGVYWATGPMFAAAQDGLGGGNGMFKGYLNQVRYDFPILTADRSRGERFEIFGHLEAEFINPGDYYASDKPMWFFRWQLDFSF
;
A
#
# COMPACT_ATOMS: atom_id res chain seq x y z
N MET A 1 33.69 13.02 -46.21
CA MET A 1 32.86 12.01 -45.56
C MET A 1 33.66 11.40 -44.43
N LEU A 2 33.52 11.91 -43.23
CA LEU A 2 34.06 11.32 -42.00
C LEU A 2 32.90 10.63 -41.31
N THR A 3 32.77 9.32 -41.41
CA THR A 3 31.94 8.50 -40.54
C THR A 3 32.66 8.40 -39.22
N ALA A 4 32.34 9.32 -38.30
CA ALA A 4 32.65 9.13 -36.90
C ALA A 4 31.82 7.94 -36.41
N GLY A 5 32.45 6.78 -36.29
CA GLY A 5 31.88 5.63 -35.63
C GLY A 5 31.74 6.00 -34.14
N LEU A 6 30.53 6.19 -33.70
CA LEU A 6 30.20 6.32 -32.27
C LEU A 6 30.54 4.98 -31.62
N VAL A 7 31.70 4.87 -30.99
CA VAL A 7 32.01 3.73 -30.11
C VAL A 7 31.30 3.98 -28.82
N ILE A 8 30.08 3.44 -28.67
CA ILE A 8 29.38 3.45 -27.40
C ILE A 8 30.06 2.41 -26.52
N ALA A 9 30.87 2.86 -25.57
CA ALA A 9 31.35 1.98 -24.52
C ALA A 9 30.13 1.61 -23.65
N ALA A 10 29.67 0.39 -23.77
CA ALA A 10 28.50 -0.14 -23.03
C ALA A 10 28.94 -1.33 -22.20
N ALA A 11 28.60 -1.31 -20.90
CA ALA A 11 28.77 -2.45 -20.03
C ALA A 11 27.40 -3.05 -19.70
N VAL A 12 27.28 -4.36 -19.88
CA VAL A 12 26.08 -5.10 -19.47
C VAL A 12 26.37 -5.84 -18.16
N ALA A 13 25.60 -5.57 -17.13
CA ALA A 13 25.65 -6.29 -15.87
C ALA A 13 24.36 -7.09 -15.68
N PHE A 14 24.48 -8.28 -15.11
CA PHE A 14 23.34 -9.12 -14.72
C PHE A 14 23.36 -9.31 -13.20
N ASP A 15 22.19 -9.25 -12.58
CA ASP A 15 22.01 -9.58 -11.20
C ASP A 15 20.73 -10.40 -11.00
N ALA A 16 20.70 -11.21 -9.94
CA ALA A 16 19.55 -12.03 -9.60
C ALA A 16 19.53 -12.29 -8.10
N GLY A 17 18.37 -12.54 -7.58
CA GLY A 17 18.20 -12.85 -6.17
C GLY A 17 16.78 -13.33 -5.88
N GLY A 18 16.48 -13.42 -4.62
CA GLY A 18 15.15 -13.81 -4.19
C GLY A 18 14.90 -13.48 -2.73
N ASP A 19 13.68 -13.65 -2.33
CA ASP A 19 13.27 -13.59 -0.94
C ASP A 19 12.20 -14.64 -0.62
N LEU A 20 12.15 -15.04 0.63
CA LEU A 20 11.11 -15.89 1.19
C LEU A 20 10.61 -15.23 2.47
N ARG A 21 9.34 -14.91 2.51
CA ARG A 21 8.66 -14.50 3.73
C ARG A 21 7.85 -15.65 4.30
N ILE A 22 8.01 -15.91 5.58
CA ILE A 22 7.23 -16.88 6.35
C ILE A 22 6.63 -16.14 7.53
N ARG A 23 5.33 -16.25 7.72
CA ARG A 23 4.66 -15.65 8.87
C ARG A 23 3.46 -16.48 9.33
N GLN A 24 3.11 -16.35 10.61
CA GLN A 24 1.85 -16.81 11.17
C GLN A 24 1.05 -15.61 11.64
N GLU A 25 -0.21 -15.60 11.35
CA GLU A 25 -1.18 -14.58 11.73
C GLU A 25 -2.31 -15.22 12.52
N LEU A 26 -2.52 -14.67 13.71
CA LEU A 26 -3.60 -15.02 14.61
C LEU A 26 -4.52 -13.80 14.71
N ILE A 27 -5.77 -13.96 14.35
CA ILE A 27 -6.72 -12.86 14.24
C ILE A 27 -7.99 -13.24 15.00
N GLY A 28 -8.45 -12.37 15.89
CA GLY A 28 -9.67 -12.61 16.65
C GLY A 28 -10.66 -11.46 16.58
N ASN A 29 -11.93 -11.83 16.55
CA ASN A 29 -13.11 -10.95 16.61
C ASN A 29 -13.27 -9.95 15.45
N VAL A 30 -12.38 -9.96 14.44
CA VAL A 30 -12.51 -9.04 13.29
C VAL A 30 -13.62 -9.48 12.34
N ALA A 31 -13.89 -10.78 12.27
CA ALA A 31 -14.85 -11.37 11.34
C ALA A 31 -16.33 -11.28 11.77
N GLY A 32 -16.60 -10.91 13.01
CA GLY A 32 -17.95 -10.85 13.59
C GLY A 32 -18.69 -9.53 13.39
N MET A 33 -18.18 -8.59 12.60
CA MET A 33 -18.79 -7.28 12.43
C MET A 33 -19.94 -7.33 11.42
N PRO A 34 -21.15 -6.86 11.77
CA PRO A 34 -22.26 -6.81 10.84
C PRO A 34 -22.02 -5.73 9.78
N GLY A 35 -22.47 -6.00 8.58
CA GLY A 35 -22.43 -5.05 7.44
C GLY A 35 -21.43 -5.36 6.35
N GLY A 36 -20.46 -6.21 6.60
CA GLY A 36 -19.53 -6.64 5.55
C GLY A 36 -20.16 -7.68 4.63
N GLY A 37 -20.25 -7.38 3.35
CA GLY A 37 -20.75 -8.31 2.32
C GLY A 37 -19.88 -9.53 2.06
N VAL A 38 -18.79 -9.71 2.80
CA VAL A 38 -18.00 -10.94 2.80
C VAL A 38 -18.29 -11.71 4.05
N GLN A 39 -19.16 -12.67 3.92
CA GLN A 39 -19.07 -13.81 4.79
C GLN A 39 -17.70 -14.45 4.57
N MET A 40 -16.77 -14.29 5.51
CA MET A 40 -15.74 -15.31 5.68
C MET A 40 -16.49 -16.65 5.68
N PRO A 41 -16.17 -17.59 4.78
CA PRO A 41 -16.91 -18.84 4.74
C PRO A 41 -16.79 -19.48 6.13
N SER A 42 -17.90 -19.47 6.88
CA SER A 42 -18.09 -20.14 8.17
C SER A 42 -16.92 -19.95 9.16
N VAL A 43 -16.65 -18.74 9.58
CA VAL A 43 -15.93 -18.54 10.84
C VAL A 43 -16.92 -18.90 11.95
N ARG A 44 -16.91 -20.13 12.36
CA ARG A 44 -17.73 -20.62 13.49
C ARG A 44 -17.29 -20.02 14.81
N ASP A 45 -16.02 -19.60 14.86
CA ASP A 45 -15.39 -18.98 16.01
C ASP A 45 -14.74 -17.68 15.51
N ASP A 46 -14.81 -16.65 16.33
CA ASP A 46 -14.27 -15.31 16.10
C ASP A 46 -12.72 -15.28 16.01
N PHE A 47 -12.12 -16.36 15.48
CA PHE A 47 -10.68 -16.59 15.47
C PHE A 47 -10.21 -17.22 14.18
N THR A 48 -9.07 -16.75 13.67
CA THR A 48 -8.33 -17.38 12.55
C THR A 48 -6.87 -17.56 12.91
N ASP A 49 -6.30 -18.69 12.48
CA ASP A 49 -4.89 -19.01 12.57
C ASP A 49 -4.42 -19.52 11.21
N HIS A 50 -3.45 -18.86 10.62
CA HIS A 50 -2.89 -19.30 9.36
C HIS A 50 -1.43 -18.88 9.18
N PHE A 51 -0.70 -19.74 8.51
CA PHE A 51 0.63 -19.42 8.00
C PHE A 51 0.51 -18.87 6.58
N ARG A 52 1.38 -17.94 6.25
CA ARG A 52 1.52 -17.37 4.91
C ARG A 52 2.96 -17.46 4.47
N PHE A 53 3.13 -17.87 3.23
CA PHE A 53 4.44 -18.05 2.59
C PHE A 53 4.46 -17.26 1.31
N ARG A 54 5.49 -16.44 1.11
CA ARG A 54 5.67 -15.65 -0.11
C ARG A 54 7.09 -15.78 -0.63
N PRO A 55 7.40 -16.78 -1.44
CA PRO A 55 8.64 -16.83 -2.21
C PRO A 55 8.59 -15.88 -3.40
N ARG A 56 9.68 -15.15 -3.64
CA ARG A 56 9.89 -14.34 -4.83
C ARG A 56 11.28 -14.62 -5.39
N VAL A 57 11.39 -14.61 -6.72
CA VAL A 57 12.67 -14.66 -7.43
C VAL A 57 12.67 -13.57 -8.47
N TRP A 58 13.80 -12.90 -8.61
CA TRP A 58 13.97 -11.82 -9.55
C TRP A 58 15.28 -11.88 -10.29
N GLY A 59 15.30 -11.23 -11.46
CA GLY A 59 16.51 -11.03 -12.25
C GLY A 59 16.47 -9.68 -12.93
N GLU A 60 17.64 -9.10 -13.14
CA GLU A 60 17.80 -7.86 -13.91
C GLU A 60 18.98 -7.92 -14.87
N ALA A 61 18.82 -7.18 -15.97
CA ALA A 61 19.90 -6.87 -16.89
C ALA A 61 20.03 -5.35 -16.96
N LYS A 62 21.22 -4.84 -16.71
CA LYS A 62 21.52 -3.41 -16.67
C LYS A 62 22.56 -3.06 -17.72
N LEU A 63 22.21 -2.17 -18.62
CA LEU A 63 23.09 -1.59 -19.63
C LEU A 63 23.43 -0.17 -19.23
N VAL A 64 24.71 0.09 -18.99
CA VAL A 64 25.23 1.43 -18.69
C VAL A 64 25.96 1.94 -19.92
N THR A 65 25.59 3.12 -20.38
CA THR A 65 26.24 3.81 -21.50
C THR A 65 26.80 5.13 -20.99
N GLU A 66 27.99 5.54 -21.51
CA GLU A 66 28.65 6.77 -21.06
C GLU A 66 27.82 8.03 -21.39
N ASP A 67 27.17 8.05 -22.56
CA ASP A 67 26.51 9.25 -23.08
C ASP A 67 24.97 9.18 -23.09
N ALA A 68 24.36 7.98 -22.96
CA ALA A 68 22.92 7.81 -23.18
C ALA A 68 22.15 7.40 -21.92
N GLY A 69 22.82 7.39 -20.77
CA GLY A 69 22.21 6.99 -19.50
C GLY A 69 22.22 5.48 -19.24
N THR A 70 21.36 5.03 -18.37
CA THR A 70 21.28 3.63 -17.93
C THR A 70 19.93 3.04 -18.32
N PHE A 71 19.96 1.82 -18.87
CA PHE A 71 18.74 1.04 -19.12
C PHE A 71 18.74 -0.20 -18.25
N ARG A 72 17.58 -0.57 -17.69
CA ARG A 72 17.40 -1.76 -16.85
C ARG A 72 16.15 -2.52 -17.28
N LEU A 73 16.30 -3.80 -17.56
CA LEU A 73 15.19 -4.74 -17.67
C LEU A 73 15.11 -5.53 -16.37
N TYR A 74 13.96 -5.51 -15.72
CA TYR A 74 13.70 -6.19 -14.45
C TYR A 74 12.54 -7.16 -14.59
N VAL A 75 12.68 -8.35 -14.00
CA VAL A 75 11.63 -9.36 -13.92
C VAL A 75 11.55 -9.95 -12.52
N ARG A 76 10.35 -10.15 -12.00
CA ARG A 76 10.12 -10.84 -10.73
C ARG A 76 8.90 -11.75 -10.83
N ILE A 77 9.06 -12.96 -10.33
CA ILE A 77 7.99 -13.95 -10.20
C ILE A 77 7.78 -14.20 -8.73
N MET A 78 6.53 -14.28 -8.34
CA MET A 78 6.10 -14.49 -6.98
C MET A 78 5.06 -15.61 -6.90
N ASP A 79 5.06 -16.33 -5.79
CA ASP A 79 3.93 -17.15 -5.35
C ASP A 79 3.51 -16.72 -3.94
N GLU A 80 2.24 -16.79 -3.64
CA GLU A 80 1.77 -16.74 -2.27
C GLU A 80 0.82 -17.90 -2.02
N PHE A 81 1.05 -18.59 -0.91
CA PHE A 81 0.11 -19.60 -0.44
C PHE A 81 -0.11 -19.50 1.06
N ARG A 82 -1.29 -19.96 1.49
CA ARG A 82 -1.70 -19.97 2.88
C ARG A 82 -1.93 -21.38 3.36
N TRP A 83 -1.43 -21.64 4.54
CA TRP A 83 -1.76 -22.85 5.28
C TRP A 83 -2.69 -22.46 6.44
N CYS A 84 -3.99 -22.72 6.26
CA CYS A 84 -5.00 -22.40 7.28
C CYS A 84 -5.06 -23.52 8.32
N VAL A 85 -4.80 -23.14 9.57
CA VAL A 85 -4.90 -24.02 10.74
C VAL A 85 -6.31 -23.92 11.31
N GLU A 86 -6.83 -22.70 11.48
CA GLU A 86 -8.18 -22.42 11.92
C GLU A 86 -8.81 -21.28 11.09
N PRO A 87 -9.98 -21.47 10.46
CA PRO A 87 -10.60 -22.77 10.23
C PRO A 87 -9.77 -23.66 9.30
N TYR A 88 -9.68 -24.92 9.63
CA TYR A 88 -8.92 -25.88 8.81
C TYR A 88 -9.51 -26.00 7.40
N ARG A 89 -8.65 -25.89 6.40
CA ARG A 89 -9.01 -26.06 4.99
C ARG A 89 -8.31 -27.30 4.43
N PRO A 90 -9.05 -28.36 4.08
CA PRO A 90 -8.46 -29.65 3.66
C PRO A 90 -7.71 -29.60 2.33
N LYS A 91 -7.91 -28.57 1.53
CA LYS A 91 -7.22 -28.37 0.24
C LYS A 91 -6.36 -27.12 0.32
N GLN A 92 -5.19 -27.30 0.84
CA GLN A 92 -4.14 -26.31 0.81
C GLN A 92 -3.27 -26.61 -0.40
N VAL A 93 -3.13 -25.66 -1.30
CA VAL A 93 -2.50 -25.87 -2.59
C VAL A 93 -1.20 -25.07 -2.62
N PHE A 94 -0.14 -25.74 -3.07
CA PHE A 94 1.12 -25.13 -3.42
C PHE A 94 1.56 -25.67 -4.78
N PRO A 95 1.94 -24.84 -5.74
CA PRO A 95 1.81 -23.37 -5.75
C PRO A 95 0.36 -22.93 -5.86
N ASP A 96 0.00 -21.76 -5.30
CA ASP A 96 -1.37 -21.24 -5.31
C ASP A 96 -1.52 -19.98 -6.19
N GLU A 97 -0.78 -18.92 -5.88
CA GLU A 97 -0.88 -17.64 -6.58
C GLU A 97 0.43 -17.29 -7.31
N VAL A 98 0.85 -18.12 -8.25
CA VAL A 98 2.06 -17.81 -9.04
C VAL A 98 1.76 -16.72 -10.06
N VAL A 99 2.42 -15.59 -9.90
CA VAL A 99 2.24 -14.42 -10.76
C VAL A 99 3.56 -13.82 -11.21
N LEU A 100 3.55 -13.21 -12.39
CA LEU A 100 4.60 -12.31 -12.85
C LEU A 100 4.24 -10.92 -12.32
N ASP A 101 4.74 -10.58 -11.13
CA ASP A 101 4.35 -9.35 -10.44
C ASP A 101 5.17 -8.13 -10.84
N ASN A 102 6.34 -8.32 -11.44
CA ASN A 102 7.11 -7.24 -12.06
C ASN A 102 7.72 -7.69 -13.38
N LEU A 103 7.56 -6.87 -14.40
CA LEU A 103 8.24 -6.95 -15.70
C LEU A 103 8.27 -5.57 -16.32
N TYR A 104 9.38 -4.87 -16.21
CA TYR A 104 9.48 -3.51 -16.73
C TYR A 104 10.85 -3.19 -17.31
N LEU A 105 10.84 -2.23 -18.23
CA LEU A 105 12.01 -1.55 -18.75
C LEU A 105 12.09 -0.17 -18.12
N GLU A 106 13.27 0.18 -17.60
CA GLU A 106 13.59 1.49 -17.06
C GLU A 106 14.71 2.12 -17.87
N GLY A 107 14.60 3.42 -18.11
CA GLY A 107 15.68 4.27 -18.61
C GLY A 107 15.90 5.40 -17.61
N ALA A 108 17.12 5.62 -17.19
CA ALA A 108 17.47 6.64 -16.21
C ALA A 108 18.65 7.50 -16.68
N GLY A 109 18.58 8.80 -16.39
CA GLY A 109 19.62 9.76 -16.72
C GLY A 109 19.73 10.08 -18.22
N LEU A 110 18.65 9.89 -18.97
CA LEU A 110 18.65 10.14 -20.42
C LEU A 110 18.68 11.64 -20.73
N PHE A 111 19.28 12.00 -21.89
CA PHE A 111 19.38 13.39 -22.34
C PHE A 111 20.00 14.30 -21.27
N ASP A 112 21.21 13.94 -20.84
CA ASP A 112 21.94 14.67 -19.79
C ASP A 112 21.22 14.74 -18.44
N GLY A 113 20.48 13.68 -18.09
CA GLY A 113 19.74 13.59 -16.83
C GLY A 113 18.37 14.25 -16.84
N PHE A 114 17.91 14.73 -18.00
CA PHE A 114 16.61 15.39 -18.13
C PHE A 114 15.43 14.43 -18.02
N LEU A 115 15.59 13.16 -18.45
CA LEU A 115 14.50 12.20 -18.59
C LEU A 115 14.80 10.87 -17.92
N ASP A 116 13.88 10.42 -17.08
CA ASP A 116 13.76 9.01 -16.68
C ASP A 116 12.43 8.46 -17.15
N PHE A 117 12.36 7.15 -17.40
CA PHE A 117 11.09 6.47 -17.65
C PHE A 117 11.09 5.06 -17.07
N THR A 118 9.89 4.55 -16.77
CA THR A 118 9.65 3.15 -16.42
C THR A 118 8.39 2.69 -17.16
N PHE A 119 8.48 1.60 -17.89
CA PHE A 119 7.37 1.07 -18.69
C PHE A 119 7.20 -0.42 -18.44
N GLY A 120 6.00 -0.87 -18.11
CA GLY A 120 5.64 -2.26 -17.85
C GLY A 120 5.01 -2.47 -16.49
N ARG A 121 4.93 -3.72 -16.08
CA ARG A 121 4.35 -4.13 -14.79
C ARG A 121 5.31 -3.83 -13.65
N GLN A 122 4.86 -3.05 -12.68
CA GLN A 122 5.68 -2.57 -11.56
C GLN A 122 4.86 -2.43 -10.29
N ASP A 123 5.53 -2.48 -9.14
CA ASP A 123 4.90 -2.21 -7.85
C ASP A 123 4.43 -0.75 -7.81
N ILE A 124 3.22 -0.55 -7.29
CA ILE A 124 2.66 0.78 -7.03
C ILE A 124 2.63 1.13 -5.53
N TYR A 125 3.19 0.26 -4.71
CA TYR A 125 3.25 0.48 -3.27
C TYR A 125 3.97 1.78 -2.93
N ASN A 126 3.31 2.58 -2.09
CA ASN A 126 3.82 3.86 -1.58
C ASN A 126 4.37 4.80 -2.67
N LEU A 127 3.79 4.73 -3.87
CA LEU A 127 4.18 5.57 -4.99
C LEU A 127 4.01 7.04 -4.58
N TYR A 128 5.05 7.83 -4.78
CA TYR A 128 5.14 9.24 -4.34
C TYR A 128 5.01 9.47 -2.82
N GLY A 129 4.96 8.43 -2.00
CA GLY A 129 4.73 8.54 -0.56
C GLY A 129 3.33 9.04 -0.21
N LEU A 130 2.34 8.76 -1.05
CA LEU A 130 0.94 9.17 -0.89
C LEU A 130 0.10 8.00 -0.36
N ASP A 131 0.16 7.78 0.94
CA ASP A 131 -0.44 6.62 1.60
C ASP A 131 -1.96 6.52 1.41
N HIS A 132 -2.68 7.64 1.34
CA HIS A 132 -4.13 7.63 1.13
C HIS A 132 -4.55 7.28 -0.30
N ILE A 133 -3.58 7.13 -1.23
CA ILE A 133 -3.83 6.90 -2.66
C ILE A 133 -3.18 5.60 -3.15
N PHE A 134 -1.94 5.30 -2.73
CA PHE A 134 -1.11 4.23 -3.27
C PHE A 134 -0.60 3.25 -2.20
N VAL A 135 -1.15 3.24 -1.03
CA VAL A 135 -0.75 2.26 -0.02
C VAL A 135 -1.41 0.92 -0.31
N ASP A 136 -0.66 -0.15 -0.25
CA ASP A 136 -1.18 -1.49 -0.46
C ASP A 136 -1.19 -2.38 0.79
N GLY A 137 -0.62 -1.89 1.88
CA GLY A 137 -0.44 -2.68 3.09
C GLY A 137 0.53 -3.87 2.92
N THR A 138 1.23 -3.96 1.78
CA THR A 138 2.09 -5.12 1.49
C THR A 138 3.23 -5.32 2.46
N PRO A 139 3.90 -4.33 3.01
CA PRO A 139 4.84 -4.57 4.09
C PRO A 139 4.15 -5.10 5.35
N GLY A 140 2.93 -4.69 5.60
CA GLY A 140 2.09 -5.19 6.66
C GLY A 140 1.39 -6.48 6.27
N ASP A 141 0.18 -6.42 5.80
CA ASP A 141 -0.62 -7.57 5.40
C ASP A 141 -0.05 -8.35 4.22
N GLY A 142 0.31 -7.67 3.17
CA GLY A 142 0.91 -8.14 1.94
C GLY A 142 0.72 -9.59 1.59
N SER A 143 -0.43 -9.96 1.09
CA SER A 143 -0.59 -11.26 0.47
C SER A 143 0.33 -11.36 -0.70
N ARG A 144 0.17 -10.50 -1.65
CA ARG A 144 1.04 -10.33 -2.80
C ARG A 144 1.27 -8.85 -3.05
N SER A 145 2.26 -8.54 -3.84
CA SER A 145 2.51 -7.16 -4.26
C SER A 145 1.30 -6.61 -4.99
N VAL A 146 1.00 -5.35 -4.74
CA VAL A 146 0.06 -4.61 -5.58
C VAL A 146 0.85 -4.01 -6.72
N TYR A 147 0.51 -4.42 -7.93
CA TYR A 147 1.17 -3.99 -9.14
C TYR A 147 0.18 -3.43 -10.15
N GLY A 148 0.68 -2.61 -11.05
CA GLY A 148 -0.05 -2.12 -12.19
C GLY A 148 0.80 -2.16 -13.45
N ASP A 149 0.17 -2.33 -14.59
CA ASP A 149 0.81 -2.14 -15.87
C ASP A 149 0.86 -0.62 -16.10
N MET A 150 2.08 -0.05 -15.99
CA MET A 150 2.25 1.40 -15.89
C MET A 150 3.29 1.92 -16.88
N ALA A 151 3.00 3.08 -17.44
CA ALA A 151 4.00 3.95 -18.07
C ALA A 151 4.22 5.15 -17.16
N ARG A 152 5.45 5.37 -16.72
CA ARG A 152 5.86 6.51 -15.90
C ARG A 152 7.03 7.24 -16.55
N THR A 153 7.00 8.55 -16.53
CA THR A 153 8.03 9.41 -17.07
C THR A 153 8.32 10.53 -16.10
N THR A 154 9.59 10.71 -15.72
CA THR A 154 10.05 11.80 -14.87
C THR A 154 10.86 12.78 -15.71
N LEU A 155 10.44 14.05 -15.71
CA LEU A 155 11.14 15.16 -16.32
C LEU A 155 11.84 15.96 -15.22
N HIS A 156 13.15 16.06 -15.30
CA HIS A 156 13.99 16.83 -14.37
C HIS A 156 14.25 18.21 -14.95
N PHE A 157 13.64 19.26 -14.39
CA PHE A 157 13.86 20.63 -14.86
C PHE A 157 15.06 21.27 -14.19
N THR A 158 15.32 20.88 -12.96
CA THR A 158 16.50 21.27 -12.17
C THR A 158 16.87 20.12 -11.24
N GLU A 159 17.97 20.26 -10.48
CA GLU A 159 18.36 19.28 -9.47
C GLU A 159 17.29 19.08 -8.37
N VAL A 160 16.41 20.05 -8.17
CA VAL A 160 15.42 20.06 -7.09
C VAL A 160 13.97 20.06 -7.57
N SER A 161 13.74 20.10 -8.88
CA SER A 161 12.39 20.23 -9.45
C SER A 161 12.15 19.21 -10.56
N LYS A 162 11.11 18.41 -10.41
CA LYS A 162 10.73 17.36 -11.35
C LYS A 162 9.23 17.27 -11.53
N LEU A 163 8.82 16.76 -12.68
CA LEU A 163 7.46 16.41 -13.01
C LEU A 163 7.40 14.92 -13.38
N ASP A 164 6.64 14.17 -12.60
CA ASP A 164 6.29 12.80 -12.92
C ASP A 164 4.94 12.78 -13.64
N LEU A 165 4.90 12.09 -14.77
CA LEU A 165 3.67 11.77 -15.50
C LEU A 165 3.50 10.26 -15.49
N PHE A 166 2.28 9.78 -15.22
CA PHE A 166 2.02 8.35 -15.27
C PHE A 166 0.68 8.02 -15.91
N ALA A 167 0.61 6.83 -16.48
CA ALA A 167 -0.63 6.15 -16.85
C ALA A 167 -0.56 4.74 -16.26
N LEU A 168 -1.63 4.31 -15.62
CA LEU A 168 -1.74 3.05 -14.89
C LEU A 168 -2.96 2.28 -15.38
N TYR A 169 -2.80 0.99 -15.55
CA TYR A 169 -3.88 0.06 -15.85
C TYR A 169 -3.78 -1.16 -14.92
N CYS A 170 -4.88 -1.48 -14.25
CA CYS A 170 -5.03 -2.67 -13.42
C CYS A 170 -6.07 -3.57 -14.08
N PHE A 171 -5.62 -4.68 -14.64
CA PHE A 171 -6.50 -5.65 -15.30
C PHE A 171 -7.18 -6.53 -14.28
N ASP A 172 -8.41 -6.86 -14.54
CA ASP A 172 -9.18 -7.84 -13.81
C ASP A 172 -8.55 -9.25 -13.85
N GLU A 173 -8.08 -9.68 -15.00
CA GLU A 173 -7.54 -11.03 -15.23
C GLU A 173 -6.07 -11.00 -15.71
N SER A 174 -5.24 -10.09 -15.21
CA SER A 174 -3.90 -9.87 -15.75
C SER A 174 -2.83 -10.85 -15.28
N ASP A 175 -3.20 -11.84 -14.47
CA ASP A 175 -2.23 -12.78 -13.92
C ASP A 175 -1.70 -13.75 -14.98
N VAL A 176 -0.40 -13.82 -15.13
CA VAL A 176 0.23 -14.97 -15.78
C VAL A 176 0.19 -16.12 -14.80
N ARG A 177 -0.75 -17.02 -15.00
CA ARG A 177 -0.99 -18.15 -14.10
C ARG A 177 -0.21 -19.37 -14.55
N TRP A 178 0.52 -19.95 -13.60
CA TRP A 178 1.17 -21.24 -13.82
C TRP A 178 0.66 -22.25 -12.80
N GLY A 179 0.42 -23.46 -13.26
CA GLY A 179 -0.05 -24.53 -12.39
C GLY A 179 -1.51 -24.42 -11.98
N ASN A 180 -1.80 -24.64 -10.71
CA ASN A 180 -3.16 -24.63 -10.15
C ASN A 180 -3.57 -23.27 -9.56
N SER A 181 -2.88 -22.20 -9.92
CA SER A 181 -3.21 -20.87 -9.42
C SER A 181 -4.67 -20.57 -9.65
N ARG A 182 -5.39 -20.25 -8.57
CA ARG A 182 -6.79 -19.82 -8.56
C ARG A 182 -6.91 -18.35 -8.25
N SER A 183 -5.78 -17.70 -8.09
CA SER A 183 -5.76 -16.29 -7.78
C SER A 183 -6.27 -15.50 -8.95
N ARG A 184 -7.17 -14.61 -8.64
CA ARG A 184 -7.57 -13.55 -9.53
C ARG A 184 -6.99 -12.26 -8.97
N HIS A 185 -6.42 -11.45 -9.82
CA HIS A 185 -6.06 -10.10 -9.44
C HIS A 185 -7.34 -9.41 -8.97
N ARG A 186 -7.43 -9.05 -7.70
CA ARG A 186 -8.53 -8.26 -7.21
C ARG A 186 -8.24 -6.82 -7.58
N SER A 187 -9.20 -6.17 -8.21
CA SER A 187 -9.14 -4.74 -8.42
C SER A 187 -8.79 -4.03 -7.10
N LEU A 188 -7.91 -3.05 -7.17
CA LEU A 188 -7.52 -2.23 -6.02
C LEU A 188 -8.66 -1.37 -5.49
N THR A 189 -9.82 -1.42 -6.14
CA THR A 189 -10.93 -0.51 -5.92
C THR A 189 -12.10 -1.12 -5.20
N GLY A 190 -11.88 -2.03 -4.32
CA GLY A 190 -12.99 -2.58 -3.56
C GLY A 190 -13.76 -1.55 -2.76
N PHE A 191 -14.78 -0.90 -3.31
CA PHE A 191 -15.86 -0.39 -2.52
C PHE A 191 -16.74 -1.55 -2.05
N GLY A 192 -16.86 -1.75 -0.75
CA GLY A 192 -17.74 -2.75 -0.15
C GLY A 192 -17.08 -4.12 -0.06
N GLY A 193 -16.73 -4.45 1.14
CA GLY A 193 -16.17 -5.71 1.53
C GLY A 193 -16.89 -6.91 0.97
N GLY A 194 -16.19 -7.64 0.24
CA GLY A 194 -16.61 -8.87 -0.32
C GLY A 194 -15.86 -9.08 -1.61
N ALA A 195 -15.70 -10.32 -2.01
CA ALA A 195 -15.16 -10.67 -3.30
C ALA A 195 -15.86 -9.82 -4.36
N GLU A 196 -15.39 -8.58 -4.51
CA GLU A 196 -15.89 -7.69 -5.53
C GLU A 196 -15.59 -8.34 -6.86
N PRO A 197 -16.52 -8.26 -7.82
CA PRO A 197 -16.21 -8.60 -9.16
C PRO A 197 -15.05 -7.72 -9.58
N GLU A 198 -14.11 -8.36 -10.09
CA GLU A 198 -12.92 -7.86 -10.66
C GLU A 198 -13.30 -6.80 -11.69
N MET A 199 -12.74 -5.63 -11.57
CA MET A 199 -13.01 -4.50 -12.47
C MET A 199 -11.72 -4.04 -13.10
N ASP A 200 -11.76 -3.76 -14.36
CA ASP A 200 -10.70 -3.02 -15.02
C ASP A 200 -10.67 -1.59 -14.50
N ASP A 201 -9.56 -1.22 -13.89
CA ASP A 201 -9.28 0.13 -13.48
C ASP A 201 -8.14 0.72 -14.29
N TRP A 202 -8.29 1.96 -14.66
CA TRP A 202 -7.22 2.70 -15.30
C TRP A 202 -7.21 4.16 -14.86
N GLY A 203 -6.07 4.77 -14.94
CA GLY A 203 -5.91 6.17 -14.60
C GLY A 203 -4.62 6.77 -15.10
N PHE A 204 -4.51 8.04 -14.91
CA PHE A 204 -3.31 8.80 -15.22
C PHE A 204 -3.18 9.95 -14.25
N GLY A 205 -1.98 10.50 -14.18
CA GLY A 205 -1.74 11.64 -13.31
C GLY A 205 -0.43 12.33 -13.59
N ALA A 206 -0.30 13.46 -12.92
CA ALA A 206 0.89 14.28 -12.88
C ALA A 206 1.23 14.63 -11.44
N VAL A 207 2.50 14.51 -11.08
CA VAL A 207 3.02 14.87 -9.77
C VAL A 207 4.20 15.81 -9.96
N TRP A 208 4.02 17.07 -9.59
CA TRP A 208 5.09 18.06 -9.55
C TRP A 208 5.73 18.04 -8.17
N GLY A 209 7.00 17.70 -8.11
CA GLY A 209 7.80 17.72 -6.87
C GLY A 209 8.89 18.75 -6.95
N SER A 210 9.11 19.47 -5.86
CA SER A 210 10.21 20.41 -5.72
C SER A 210 10.72 20.48 -4.30
N GLU A 211 12.03 20.65 -4.19
CA GLU A 211 12.71 21.02 -2.96
C GLU A 211 13.15 22.49 -3.10
N LEU A 212 12.27 23.43 -2.77
CA LEU A 212 12.60 24.88 -2.78
C LEU A 212 13.84 25.18 -1.93
N SER A 213 14.01 24.42 -0.88
CA SER A 213 15.23 24.22 -0.11
C SER A 213 15.20 22.79 0.42
N LYS A 214 16.32 22.23 0.87
CA LYS A 214 16.32 20.93 1.59
C LYS A 214 15.37 20.92 2.79
N ALA A 215 15.00 22.12 3.28
CA ALA A 215 14.10 22.28 4.42
C ALA A 215 12.61 22.23 4.06
N LEU A 216 12.25 22.38 2.78
CA LEU A 216 10.84 22.45 2.36
C LEU A 216 10.58 21.65 1.07
N PRO A 217 10.61 20.31 1.12
CA PRO A 217 10.10 19.48 0.03
C PRO A 217 8.59 19.61 -0.09
N TYR A 218 8.10 19.69 -1.33
CA TYR A 218 6.67 19.67 -1.59
C TYR A 218 6.31 18.92 -2.86
N GLN A 219 5.08 18.45 -2.94
CA GLN A 219 4.46 17.86 -4.12
C GLN A 219 3.09 18.51 -4.36
N LEU A 220 2.77 18.73 -5.62
CA LEU A 220 1.43 19.09 -6.08
C LEU A 220 1.03 18.00 -7.08
N PHE A 221 -0.19 17.52 -7.02
CA PHE A 221 -0.60 16.44 -7.91
C PHE A 221 -2.05 16.55 -8.37
N VAL A 222 -2.26 16.03 -9.56
CA VAL A 222 -3.57 15.82 -10.16
C VAL A 222 -3.62 14.43 -10.75
N MET A 223 -4.70 13.71 -10.50
CA MET A 223 -4.87 12.33 -10.97
C MET A 223 -6.30 12.10 -11.39
N GLN A 224 -6.50 11.16 -12.29
CA GLN A 224 -7.81 10.65 -12.66
C GLN A 224 -7.80 9.14 -12.59
N LYS A 225 -8.87 8.58 -12.03
CA LYS A 225 -9.14 7.15 -12.01
C LYS A 225 -10.48 6.88 -12.67
N ASN A 226 -10.54 5.80 -13.42
CA ASN A 226 -11.74 5.30 -14.06
C ASN A 226 -11.88 3.81 -13.73
N CYS A 227 -13.06 3.43 -13.31
CA CYS A 227 -13.43 2.05 -13.09
C CYS A 227 -14.45 1.65 -14.15
N ALA A 228 -14.26 0.50 -14.80
CA ALA A 228 -15.21 0.00 -15.78
C ALA A 228 -16.56 -0.36 -15.14
N SER A 229 -17.62 -0.37 -15.92
CA SER A 229 -18.90 -0.90 -15.44
C SER A 229 -18.84 -2.42 -15.35
N PHE A 230 -19.42 -2.97 -14.31
CA PHE A 230 -19.42 -4.41 -14.06
C PHE A 230 -20.81 -4.94 -13.68
N ARG A 231 -20.97 -6.26 -13.63
CA ARG A 231 -22.20 -6.92 -13.17
C ARG A 231 -21.91 -7.77 -11.93
N ARG A 232 -22.70 -7.54 -10.87
CA ARG A 232 -22.64 -8.33 -9.64
C ARG A 232 -24.03 -8.90 -9.35
N LYS A 233 -24.11 -10.19 -9.08
CA LYS A 233 -25.39 -10.89 -8.81
C LYS A 233 -26.53 -10.56 -9.80
N GLY A 234 -26.17 -10.24 -11.05
CA GLY A 234 -27.12 -9.86 -12.10
C GLY A 234 -27.40 -8.36 -12.22
N GLU A 235 -27.04 -7.57 -11.25
CA GLU A 235 -27.16 -6.11 -11.27
C GLU A 235 -25.99 -5.47 -11.99
N LYS A 236 -26.27 -4.41 -12.75
CA LYS A 236 -25.26 -3.65 -13.47
C LYS A 236 -24.82 -2.46 -12.60
N HIS A 237 -23.58 -2.50 -12.14
CA HIS A 237 -22.93 -1.35 -11.53
C HIS A 237 -22.39 -0.44 -12.62
N PRO A 238 -22.64 0.86 -12.54
CA PRO A 238 -22.18 1.81 -13.54
C PRO A 238 -20.66 2.01 -13.44
N ARG A 239 -20.08 2.57 -14.50
CA ARG A 239 -18.70 3.06 -14.43
C ARG A 239 -18.58 4.13 -13.34
N ASN A 240 -17.38 4.27 -12.77
CA ASN A 240 -17.06 5.32 -11.83
C ASN A 240 -15.84 6.10 -12.35
N GLN A 241 -15.89 7.41 -12.29
CA GLN A 241 -14.80 8.28 -12.65
C GLN A 241 -14.55 9.26 -11.52
N ARG A 242 -13.28 9.41 -11.15
CA ARG A 242 -12.86 10.35 -10.12
C ARG A 242 -11.63 11.13 -10.56
N GLU A 243 -11.67 12.41 -10.31
CA GLU A 243 -10.56 13.34 -10.43
C GLU A 243 -10.10 13.70 -9.03
N LEU A 244 -8.79 13.73 -8.82
CA LEU A 244 -8.16 14.01 -7.55
C LEU A 244 -7.16 15.13 -7.71
N PHE A 245 -7.19 16.08 -6.78
CA PHE A 245 -6.25 17.18 -6.65
C PHE A 245 -5.69 17.20 -5.25
N GLY A 246 -4.40 17.43 -5.11
CA GLY A 246 -3.82 17.45 -3.79
C GLY A 246 -2.43 18.04 -3.71
N PHE A 247 -1.98 18.14 -2.48
CA PHE A 247 -0.63 18.56 -2.15
C PHE A 247 -0.07 17.76 -0.99
N LYS A 248 1.25 17.72 -0.92
CA LYS A 248 2.03 17.23 0.21
C LYS A 248 3.17 18.18 0.48
N VAL A 249 3.43 18.49 1.74
CA VAL A 249 4.55 19.34 2.18
C VAL A 249 5.21 18.68 3.38
N VAL A 250 6.53 18.61 3.38
CA VAL A 250 7.29 17.96 4.46
C VAL A 250 8.38 18.90 5.00
N PRO A 251 8.00 20.00 5.69
CA PRO A 251 8.98 20.93 6.23
C PRO A 251 9.88 20.27 7.28
N GLN A 252 11.19 20.42 7.10
CA GLN A 252 12.19 20.08 8.08
C GLN A 252 12.42 21.28 8.99
N LEU A 253 12.02 21.19 10.25
CA LEU A 253 12.15 22.29 11.21
C LEU A 253 13.59 22.41 11.74
N ASN A 254 14.24 21.26 11.95
CA ASN A 254 15.65 21.11 12.29
C ASN A 254 16.08 19.64 12.06
N GLU A 255 17.25 19.24 12.55
CA GLU A 255 17.78 17.88 12.38
C GLU A 255 16.93 16.80 13.05
N GLU A 256 16.15 17.14 14.07
CA GLU A 256 15.32 16.19 14.83
C GLU A 256 13.83 16.24 14.48
N TRP A 257 13.33 17.39 14.05
CA TRP A 257 11.89 17.64 13.92
C TRP A 257 11.47 17.89 12.49
N SER A 258 10.42 17.20 12.08
CA SER A 258 9.75 17.46 10.80
C SER A 258 8.24 17.46 10.94
N LEU A 259 7.58 18.16 10.00
CA LEU A 259 6.14 18.09 9.80
C LEU A 259 5.86 17.36 8.48
N GLN A 260 4.68 16.78 8.37
CA GLN A 260 4.13 16.32 7.10
C GLN A 260 2.68 16.77 7.03
N LEU A 261 2.34 17.48 5.97
CA LEU A 261 0.98 17.95 5.74
C LEU A 261 0.54 17.51 4.35
N GLU A 262 -0.62 16.86 4.28
CA GLU A 262 -1.25 16.46 3.03
C GLU A 262 -2.71 16.93 3.02
N GLY A 263 -3.17 17.37 1.87
CA GLY A 263 -4.57 17.72 1.64
C GLY A 263 -4.99 17.31 0.23
N MET A 264 -6.14 16.66 0.13
CA MET A 264 -6.63 16.10 -1.12
C MET A 264 -8.14 16.27 -1.23
N CYS A 265 -8.60 16.52 -2.44
CA CYS A 265 -10.02 16.51 -2.76
C CYS A 265 -10.30 15.70 -4.02
N GLN A 266 -11.46 15.08 -4.03
CA GLN A 266 -11.96 14.29 -5.14
C GLN A 266 -13.28 14.86 -5.63
N VAL A 267 -13.45 14.84 -6.94
CA VAL A 267 -14.71 15.13 -7.62
C VAL A 267 -14.90 14.11 -8.74
N GLY A 268 -16.13 13.77 -9.04
CA GLY A 268 -16.40 12.81 -10.09
C GLY A 268 -17.88 12.50 -10.23
N GLU A 269 -18.15 11.51 -11.02
CA GLU A 269 -19.51 11.00 -11.24
C GLU A 269 -19.48 9.48 -11.45
N ASN A 270 -20.56 8.82 -11.09
CA ASN A 270 -20.80 7.44 -11.51
C ASN A 270 -21.53 7.45 -12.88
N GLY A 271 -21.66 6.26 -13.50
CA GLY A 271 -22.33 6.15 -14.79
C GLY A 271 -23.85 6.38 -14.78
N ARG A 272 -24.43 6.70 -13.60
CA ARG A 272 -25.82 7.16 -13.45
C ARG A 272 -25.93 8.68 -13.47
N GLY A 273 -24.79 9.39 -13.38
CA GLY A 273 -24.72 10.85 -13.30
C GLY A 273 -24.74 11.39 -11.86
N ASP A 274 -24.66 10.50 -10.86
CA ASP A 274 -24.60 10.90 -9.46
C ASP A 274 -23.24 11.50 -9.15
N ARG A 275 -23.23 12.65 -8.49
CA ARG A 275 -22.01 13.37 -8.12
C ARG A 275 -21.28 12.60 -7.02
N GLN A 276 -19.98 12.49 -7.18
CA GLN A 276 -19.09 11.92 -6.19
C GLN A 276 -18.07 12.96 -5.75
N THR A 277 -17.91 13.08 -4.45
CA THR A 277 -16.92 13.97 -3.84
C THR A 277 -16.19 13.22 -2.74
N GLY A 278 -15.05 13.72 -2.31
CA GLY A 278 -14.33 13.14 -1.19
C GLY A 278 -13.22 14.08 -0.76
N TRP A 279 -12.88 14.03 0.52
CA TRP A 279 -11.81 14.81 1.11
C TRP A 279 -10.92 13.91 1.95
N SER A 280 -9.63 14.14 1.86
CA SER A 280 -8.66 13.47 2.72
C SER A 280 -7.58 14.44 3.14
N SER A 281 -7.07 14.26 4.34
CA SER A 281 -5.91 15.02 4.82
C SER A 281 -5.08 14.20 5.80
N TYR A 282 -3.80 14.52 5.87
CA TYR A 282 -2.89 14.01 6.88
C TYR A 282 -2.08 15.15 7.48
N ALA A 283 -1.92 15.11 8.80
CA ALA A 283 -1.02 16.01 9.52
C ALA A 283 -0.13 15.17 10.45
N GLY A 284 1.18 15.15 10.18
CA GLY A 284 2.17 14.42 10.93
C GLY A 284 3.18 15.35 11.61
N PHE A 285 3.52 15.04 12.85
CA PHE A 285 4.59 15.68 13.59
C PHE A 285 5.57 14.60 14.04
N ASN A 286 6.82 14.68 13.57
CA ASN A 286 7.81 13.65 13.78
C ASN A 286 9.00 14.24 14.53
N TRP A 287 9.46 13.49 15.52
CA TRP A 287 10.70 13.72 16.21
C TRP A 287 11.57 12.46 16.16
N LYS A 288 12.83 12.63 15.87
CA LYS A 288 13.83 11.57 15.92
C LYS A 288 15.11 12.15 16.50
N SER A 289 15.67 11.50 17.53
CA SER A 289 16.91 11.94 18.15
C SER A 289 18.04 11.98 17.12
N ALA A 290 18.71 13.13 17.03
CA ALA A 290 19.91 13.34 16.22
C ALA A 290 21.20 12.85 16.93
N THR A 291 21.09 12.37 18.16
CA THR A 291 22.24 11.95 18.95
C THR A 291 22.89 10.69 18.35
N GLU A 292 24.20 10.67 18.21
CA GLU A 292 24.97 9.48 17.87
C GLU A 292 25.03 8.47 19.04
N SER A 293 23.87 8.09 19.53
CA SER A 293 23.72 7.09 20.60
C SER A 293 23.38 5.72 19.97
N PRO A 294 23.85 4.62 20.57
CA PRO A 294 23.39 3.28 20.17
C PRO A 294 21.89 3.09 20.36
N ILE A 295 21.24 3.98 21.11
CA ILE A 295 19.80 4.03 21.35
C ILE A 295 19.28 5.33 20.74
N ARG A 296 18.41 5.22 19.74
CA ARG A 296 17.83 6.35 18.99
C ARG A 296 16.31 6.37 19.14
N PRO A 297 15.79 7.07 20.16
CA PRO A 297 14.35 7.19 20.35
C PRO A 297 13.73 8.09 19.28
N TYR A 298 12.47 7.83 18.99
CA TYR A 298 11.64 8.65 18.13
C TYR A 298 10.21 8.71 18.62
N ALA A 299 9.50 9.76 18.22
CA ALA A 299 8.08 9.93 18.45
C ALA A 299 7.42 10.45 17.18
N ARG A 300 6.23 9.97 16.87
CA ARG A 300 5.41 10.44 15.74
C ARG A 300 3.99 10.64 16.25
N PHE A 301 3.41 11.77 15.90
CA PHE A 301 1.99 12.00 16.03
C PHE A 301 1.42 12.20 14.63
N GLY A 302 0.46 11.38 14.24
CA GLY A 302 -0.23 11.46 12.96
C GLY A 302 -1.73 11.65 13.17
N TYR A 303 -2.33 12.47 12.35
CA TYR A 303 -3.76 12.62 12.27
C TYR A 303 -4.22 12.43 10.83
N HIS A 304 -5.03 11.40 10.61
CA HIS A 304 -5.66 11.08 9.34
C HIS A 304 -7.13 11.53 9.38
N PHE A 305 -7.55 12.16 8.31
CA PHE A 305 -8.94 12.46 8.04
C PHE A 305 -9.32 11.95 6.65
N MET A 306 -10.43 11.28 6.56
CA MET A 306 -11.07 10.85 5.31
C MET A 306 -12.57 11.03 5.45
N SER A 307 -13.17 11.75 4.52
CA SER A 307 -14.62 12.00 4.54
C SER A 307 -15.42 10.70 4.47
N GLY A 308 -16.59 10.72 5.07
CA GLY A 308 -17.60 9.67 5.02
C GLY A 308 -18.84 10.13 4.25
N ASP A 309 -19.83 9.25 4.24
CA ASP A 309 -21.13 9.47 3.61
C ASP A 309 -22.20 9.00 4.59
N ASP A 310 -23.10 9.88 4.98
CA ASP A 310 -24.15 9.59 5.98
C ASP A 310 -25.39 8.92 5.38
N ASP A 311 -25.49 8.90 4.06
CA ASP A 311 -26.52 8.22 3.29
C ASP A 311 -25.97 7.14 2.34
N ALA A 312 -24.85 6.53 2.70
CA ALA A 312 -24.17 5.53 1.90
C ALA A 312 -25.07 4.37 1.42
N ALA A 313 -26.23 4.19 2.04
CA ALA A 313 -27.24 3.22 1.64
C ALA A 313 -28.19 3.74 0.55
N ASP A 314 -28.22 5.04 0.26
CA ASP A 314 -29.03 5.63 -0.80
C ASP A 314 -28.36 5.44 -2.14
N GLU A 315 -28.92 4.58 -2.97
CA GLU A 315 -28.37 4.30 -4.31
C GLU A 315 -28.59 5.45 -5.30
N ASP A 316 -29.46 6.41 -5.01
CA ASP A 316 -29.90 7.48 -5.90
C ASP A 316 -29.27 8.84 -5.57
N GLY A 317 -28.42 8.92 -4.53
CA GLY A 317 -27.77 10.14 -4.07
C GLY A 317 -26.33 10.32 -4.54
N GLY A 318 -25.79 11.51 -4.31
CA GLY A 318 -24.36 11.78 -4.45
C GLY A 318 -23.58 11.16 -3.29
N HIS A 319 -22.37 10.69 -3.54
CA HIS A 319 -21.51 10.11 -2.50
C HIS A 319 -20.42 11.09 -2.08
N SER A 320 -20.27 11.27 -0.76
CA SER A 320 -19.28 12.17 -0.13
C SER A 320 -18.12 11.45 0.54
N ALA A 321 -18.11 10.11 0.53
CA ALA A 321 -17.04 9.32 1.09
C ALA A 321 -15.75 9.42 0.27
N TRP A 322 -14.61 9.47 0.95
CA TRP A 322 -13.30 9.36 0.34
C TRP A 322 -13.14 8.03 -0.38
N ASP A 323 -12.71 8.06 -1.64
CA ASP A 323 -12.28 6.89 -2.39
C ASP A 323 -10.76 6.75 -2.27
N PRO A 324 -10.23 5.66 -1.71
CA PRO A 324 -8.80 5.49 -1.56
C PRO A 324 -8.04 5.29 -2.89
N MET A 325 -8.68 5.51 -4.04
CA MET A 325 -8.09 5.40 -5.37
C MET A 325 -7.49 4.01 -5.62
N TRP A 326 -6.17 3.88 -5.55
CA TRP A 326 -5.44 2.63 -5.71
C TRP A 326 -4.89 2.09 -4.38
N ALA A 327 -5.18 2.74 -3.26
CA ALA A 327 -4.82 2.23 -1.96
C ALA A 327 -5.72 1.04 -1.59
N ARG A 328 -5.09 -0.05 -1.14
CA ARG A 328 -5.77 -1.29 -0.79
C ARG A 328 -5.94 -1.48 0.70
N GLY A 329 -5.09 -0.89 1.47
CA GLY A 329 -5.09 -0.99 2.92
C GLY A 329 -4.19 0.06 3.53
N VAL A 330 -4.23 0.17 4.84
CA VAL A 330 -3.46 1.15 5.60
C VAL A 330 -2.21 0.51 6.17
N ASN A 331 -1.11 1.26 6.22
CA ASN A 331 0.11 0.83 6.88
C ASN A 331 0.08 1.02 8.40
N ASP A 332 -0.99 1.60 8.91
CA ASP A 332 -1.06 2.02 10.31
C ASP A 332 -1.60 0.96 11.26
N SER A 333 -2.25 -0.09 10.75
CA SER A 333 -2.80 -1.18 11.55
C SER A 333 -3.14 -2.39 10.71
N GLU A 334 -2.72 -3.56 11.15
CA GLU A 334 -3.03 -4.85 10.54
C GLU A 334 -4.50 -5.23 10.74
N ILE A 335 -5.09 -4.87 11.88
CA ILE A 335 -6.53 -5.10 12.12
C ILE A 335 -7.37 -4.28 11.15
N LEU A 336 -7.00 -3.02 10.90
CA LEU A 336 -7.70 -2.18 9.94
C LEU A 336 -7.57 -2.73 8.52
N ILE A 337 -6.39 -3.23 8.13
CA ILE A 337 -6.18 -3.90 6.84
C ILE A 337 -7.06 -5.15 6.72
N CYS A 338 -7.05 -6.01 7.73
CA CYS A 338 -7.90 -7.20 7.75
C CYS A 338 -9.39 -6.81 7.64
N GLY A 339 -9.81 -5.79 8.37
CA GLY A 339 -11.14 -5.24 8.28
C GLY A 339 -11.47 -4.71 6.89
N SER A 340 -10.59 -3.96 6.24
CA SER A 340 -10.85 -3.42 4.90
C SER A 340 -10.90 -4.53 3.84
N LEU A 341 -10.02 -5.52 3.89
CA LEU A 341 -10.06 -6.68 3.01
C LEU A 341 -11.37 -7.48 3.14
N TYR A 342 -11.97 -7.46 4.31
CA TYR A 342 -13.22 -8.15 4.61
C TYR A 342 -14.43 -7.21 4.72
N GLY A 343 -14.26 -5.92 4.43
CA GLY A 343 -15.32 -4.95 4.31
C GLY A 343 -15.65 -4.13 5.53
N TYR A 344 -14.86 -4.17 6.58
CA TYR A 344 -15.23 -3.56 7.85
C TYR A 344 -14.55 -2.23 8.17
N ALA A 345 -13.35 -2.00 7.68
CA ALA A 345 -12.62 -0.79 7.98
C ALA A 345 -11.99 -0.26 6.69
N TRP A 346 -12.73 0.57 6.00
CA TRP A 346 -12.24 1.28 4.84
C TRP A 346 -11.19 2.30 5.23
N TRP A 347 -10.25 2.48 4.35
CA TRP A 347 -9.43 3.67 4.30
C TRP A 347 -10.27 4.84 3.78
N SER A 348 -11.37 5.07 4.47
CA SER A 348 -12.43 6.04 4.22
C SER A 348 -13.21 6.26 5.50
N ASN A 349 -14.04 7.29 5.56
CA ASN A 349 -14.92 7.60 6.67
C ASN A 349 -14.22 7.52 8.04
N MET A 350 -13.12 8.27 8.20
CA MET A 350 -12.27 8.13 9.37
C MET A 350 -11.63 9.43 9.84
N HIS A 351 -11.63 9.62 11.14
CA HIS A 351 -10.69 10.44 11.89
C HIS A 351 -9.82 9.49 12.71
N PHE A 352 -8.53 9.52 12.53
CA PHE A 352 -7.59 8.67 13.26
C PHE A 352 -6.43 9.50 13.79
N ALA A 353 -6.34 9.66 15.10
CA ALA A 353 -5.21 10.30 15.75
C ALA A 353 -4.30 9.20 16.34
N LYS A 354 -3.06 9.09 15.85
CA LYS A 354 -2.12 8.03 16.22
C LYS A 354 -0.85 8.63 16.82
N LEU A 355 -0.51 8.23 18.03
CA LEU A 355 0.78 8.47 18.66
C LEU A 355 1.63 7.21 18.54
N THR A 356 2.83 7.33 18.02
CA THR A 356 3.82 6.25 17.98
C THR A 356 5.05 6.70 18.77
N LEU A 357 5.48 5.89 19.72
CA LEU A 357 6.73 6.04 20.46
C LEU A 357 7.62 4.85 20.17
N GLY A 358 8.83 5.07 19.72
CA GLY A 358 9.72 4.00 19.33
C GLY A 358 11.17 4.27 19.64
N CYS A 359 11.94 3.23 19.45
CA CYS A 359 13.38 3.26 19.67
C CYS A 359 14.07 2.31 18.69
N GLU A 360 15.08 2.80 18.00
CA GLU A 360 16.03 1.98 17.25
C GLU A 360 17.27 1.74 18.12
N PHE A 361 17.80 0.53 18.16
CA PHE A 361 18.99 0.21 18.95
C PHE A 361 19.84 -0.89 18.30
N GLY A 362 21.16 -0.84 18.57
CA GLY A 362 22.10 -1.75 17.94
C GLY A 362 22.02 -1.73 16.42
N ALA A 363 22.40 -2.83 15.79
CA ALA A 363 22.30 -3.01 14.35
C ALA A 363 20.93 -3.57 13.97
N HIS A 364 20.04 -2.72 13.48
CA HIS A 364 18.73 -3.11 12.92
C HIS A 364 17.68 -3.62 13.91
N HIS A 365 17.82 -3.36 15.21
CA HIS A 365 16.74 -3.59 16.16
C HIS A 365 15.83 -2.35 16.22
N GLY A 366 14.52 -2.58 16.27
CA GLY A 366 13.53 -1.53 16.46
C GLY A 366 12.36 -2.01 17.30
N VAL A 367 11.90 -1.16 18.20
CA VAL A 367 10.67 -1.42 18.96
C VAL A 367 9.82 -0.17 18.91
N TYR A 368 8.52 -0.34 18.73
CA TYR A 368 7.57 0.76 18.92
C TYR A 368 6.28 0.31 19.59
N TRP A 369 5.65 1.26 20.23
CA TRP A 369 4.27 1.22 20.67
C TRP A 369 3.51 2.35 19.99
N ALA A 370 2.35 2.02 19.43
CA ALA A 370 1.48 3.00 18.80
C ALA A 370 0.06 2.89 19.35
N THR A 371 -0.62 4.02 19.46
CA THR A 371 -1.94 4.06 20.07
C THR A 371 -2.74 5.26 19.59
N GLY A 372 -4.07 5.15 19.58
CA GLY A 372 -4.92 6.28 19.26
C GLY A 372 -6.39 5.97 19.04
N PRO A 373 -7.25 6.98 19.23
CA PRO A 373 -8.67 6.88 18.98
C PRO A 373 -9.01 7.01 17.49
N MET A 374 -10.06 6.33 17.09
CA MET A 374 -10.63 6.36 15.74
C MET A 374 -12.12 6.73 15.82
N PHE A 375 -12.54 7.62 14.94
CA PHE A 375 -13.95 8.01 14.81
C PHE A 375 -14.37 7.94 13.33
N ALA A 376 -15.63 7.65 13.07
CA ALA A 376 -16.21 7.86 11.76
C ALA A 376 -16.35 9.37 11.49
N ALA A 377 -16.20 9.79 10.23
CA ALA A 377 -16.46 11.15 9.80
C ALA A 377 -17.96 11.39 9.52
N ALA A 378 -18.68 10.30 9.19
CA ALA A 378 -20.11 10.28 8.99
C ALA A 378 -20.70 8.99 9.53
N GLN A 379 -21.97 9.00 9.91
CA GLN A 379 -22.67 7.80 10.36
C GLN A 379 -23.28 7.08 9.15
N ASP A 380 -22.49 6.18 8.55
CA ASP A 380 -22.84 5.44 7.32
C ASP A 380 -23.65 4.17 7.58
N GLY A 381 -23.86 3.78 8.84
CA GLY A 381 -24.55 2.54 9.23
C GLY A 381 -23.77 1.26 8.96
N LEU A 382 -22.60 1.33 8.33
CA LEU A 382 -21.84 0.15 7.91
C LEU A 382 -21.28 -0.65 9.09
N GLY A 383 -20.96 0.00 10.20
CA GLY A 383 -20.52 -0.68 11.42
C GLY A 383 -21.63 -1.41 12.18
N GLY A 384 -22.90 -1.15 11.85
CA GLY A 384 -24.07 -1.76 12.47
C GLY A 384 -24.38 -1.24 13.88
N GLY A 385 -23.57 -0.34 14.43
CA GLY A 385 -23.85 0.44 15.62
C GLY A 385 -24.55 1.76 15.31
N ASN A 386 -24.69 2.61 16.28
CA ASN A 386 -25.42 3.88 16.17
C ASN A 386 -24.60 5.11 16.61
N GLY A 387 -23.31 4.93 16.84
CA GLY A 387 -22.39 5.99 17.22
C GLY A 387 -21.32 6.28 16.17
N MET A 388 -20.43 7.19 16.51
CA MET A 388 -19.32 7.61 15.65
C MET A 388 -17.96 7.09 16.11
N PHE A 389 -17.85 6.61 17.33
CA PHE A 389 -16.59 6.12 17.87
C PHE A 389 -16.27 4.74 17.32
N LYS A 390 -15.24 4.65 16.45
CA LYS A 390 -14.79 3.37 15.88
C LYS A 390 -13.93 2.55 16.84
N GLY A 391 -13.33 3.18 17.85
CA GLY A 391 -12.57 2.46 18.85
C GLY A 391 -11.20 3.06 19.12
N TYR A 392 -10.42 2.32 19.89
CA TYR A 392 -9.10 2.73 20.35
C TYR A 392 -8.08 1.66 20.01
N LEU A 393 -7.09 2.02 19.15
CA LEU A 393 -6.01 1.15 18.73
C LEU A 393 -4.87 1.15 19.76
N ASN A 394 -4.30 -0.04 19.99
CA ASN A 394 -2.99 -0.23 20.60
C ASN A 394 -2.21 -1.25 19.76
N GLN A 395 -0.96 -0.93 19.46
CA GLN A 395 -0.07 -1.73 18.62
C GLN A 395 1.31 -1.75 19.23
N VAL A 396 1.95 -2.91 19.25
CA VAL A 396 3.36 -3.07 19.63
C VAL A 396 4.05 -3.89 18.58
N ARG A 397 5.22 -3.44 18.13
CA ARG A 397 6.05 -4.19 17.19
C ARG A 397 7.51 -4.16 17.61
N TYR A 398 8.17 -5.30 17.41
CA TYR A 398 9.59 -5.46 17.60
C TYR A 398 10.23 -6.08 16.36
N ASP A 399 11.13 -5.35 15.72
CA ASP A 399 11.92 -5.79 14.57
C ASP A 399 13.32 -6.17 15.04
N PHE A 400 13.87 -7.30 14.50
CA PHE A 400 15.18 -7.80 14.90
C PHE A 400 15.90 -8.52 13.75
N PRO A 401 17.23 -8.38 13.65
CA PRO A 401 18.04 -9.16 12.76
C PRO A 401 18.33 -10.54 13.40
N ILE A 402 18.32 -11.59 12.60
CA ILE A 402 18.82 -12.92 12.98
C ILE A 402 20.18 -13.16 12.36
N LEU A 403 20.30 -12.79 11.08
CA LEU A 403 21.54 -12.87 10.33
C LEU A 403 21.62 -11.65 9.39
N THR A 404 22.72 -10.94 9.47
CA THR A 404 23.02 -9.80 8.59
C THR A 404 24.18 -10.17 7.67
N ALA A 405 24.04 -9.88 6.38
CA ALA A 405 25.08 -10.13 5.40
C ALA A 405 26.23 -9.12 5.54
N ASP A 406 27.46 -9.59 5.50
CA ASP A 406 28.62 -8.74 5.30
C ASP A 406 28.84 -8.49 3.80
N ARG A 407 28.21 -7.45 3.29
CA ARG A 407 28.27 -7.09 1.86
C ARG A 407 29.69 -6.76 1.39
N SER A 408 30.60 -6.37 2.30
CA SER A 408 32.01 -6.15 1.96
C SER A 408 32.74 -7.44 1.60
N ARG A 409 32.22 -8.60 2.06
CA ARG A 409 32.67 -9.95 1.72
C ARG A 409 31.89 -10.61 0.61
N GLY A 410 30.95 -9.88 -0.02
CA GLY A 410 30.07 -10.41 -1.06
C GLY A 410 28.95 -11.32 -0.54
N GLU A 411 28.72 -11.33 0.76
CA GLU A 411 27.58 -12.06 1.35
C GLU A 411 26.29 -11.35 0.99
N ARG A 412 25.24 -12.14 0.69
CA ARG A 412 23.93 -11.61 0.31
C ARG A 412 22.79 -12.17 1.18
N PHE A 413 23.04 -13.28 1.89
CA PHE A 413 22.00 -13.95 2.66
C PHE A 413 21.77 -13.23 3.99
N GLU A 414 20.54 -12.79 4.18
CA GLU A 414 20.10 -12.09 5.38
C GLU A 414 18.81 -12.72 5.92
N ILE A 415 18.62 -12.65 7.24
CA ILE A 415 17.38 -13.07 7.90
C ILE A 415 16.97 -11.98 8.89
N PHE A 416 15.79 -11.43 8.68
CA PHE A 416 15.14 -10.50 9.59
C PHE A 416 13.86 -11.10 10.14
N GLY A 417 13.47 -10.68 11.32
CA GLY A 417 12.22 -11.08 11.93
C GLY A 417 11.49 -9.91 12.55
N HIS A 418 10.20 -10.06 12.74
CA HIS A 418 9.43 -9.18 13.62
C HIS A 418 8.34 -9.94 14.38
N LEU A 419 7.98 -9.36 15.51
CA LEU A 419 6.81 -9.71 16.31
C LEU A 419 5.89 -8.50 16.35
N GLU A 420 4.60 -8.71 16.14
CA GLU A 420 3.61 -7.65 16.16
C GLU A 420 2.36 -8.12 16.89
N ALA A 421 1.82 -7.23 17.71
CA ALA A 421 0.55 -7.44 18.40
C ALA A 421 -0.27 -6.16 18.30
N GLU A 422 -1.54 -6.30 17.93
CA GLU A 422 -2.49 -5.20 17.90
C GLU A 422 -3.74 -5.54 18.67
N PHE A 423 -4.39 -4.49 19.15
CA PHE A 423 -5.60 -4.57 19.91
C PHE A 423 -6.47 -3.35 19.63
N ILE A 424 -7.73 -3.57 19.27
CA ILE A 424 -8.72 -2.50 19.13
C ILE A 424 -9.86 -2.78 20.10
N ASN A 425 -10.10 -1.85 21.04
CA ASN A 425 -11.35 -1.80 21.78
C ASN A 425 -12.37 -1.10 20.89
N PRO A 426 -13.40 -1.80 20.38
CA PRO A 426 -14.39 -1.21 19.50
C PRO A 426 -15.23 -0.18 20.25
N GLY A 427 -15.66 0.84 19.53
CA GLY A 427 -16.61 1.85 20.01
C GLY A 427 -18.03 1.55 19.55
N ASP A 428 -18.91 2.51 19.78
CA ASP A 428 -20.35 2.43 19.50
C ASP A 428 -20.71 2.54 17.99
N TYR A 429 -19.73 2.77 17.14
CA TYR A 429 -19.88 2.64 15.68
C TYR A 429 -20.16 1.19 15.27
N TYR A 430 -19.65 0.22 15.99
CA TYR A 430 -19.85 -1.20 15.71
C TYR A 430 -20.97 -1.81 16.55
N ALA A 431 -21.69 -2.79 16.00
CA ALA A 431 -22.70 -3.54 16.75
C ALA A 431 -22.10 -4.50 17.79
N SER A 432 -20.81 -4.83 17.66
CA SER A 432 -20.11 -5.72 18.59
C SER A 432 -19.18 -4.92 19.50
N ASP A 433 -19.18 -5.24 20.77
CA ASP A 433 -18.28 -4.71 21.80
C ASP A 433 -17.05 -5.62 22.06
N LYS A 434 -16.94 -6.73 21.33
CA LYS A 434 -15.83 -7.66 21.49
C LYS A 434 -14.53 -7.04 21.02
N PRO A 435 -13.47 -7.03 21.85
CA PRO A 435 -12.17 -6.53 21.44
C PRO A 435 -11.62 -7.30 20.26
N MET A 436 -11.14 -6.57 19.25
CA MET A 436 -10.42 -7.14 18.12
C MET A 436 -8.96 -7.25 18.47
N TRP A 437 -8.31 -8.32 18.01
CA TRP A 437 -6.90 -8.52 18.26
C TRP A 437 -6.23 -9.22 17.09
N PHE A 438 -4.94 -8.96 16.96
CA PHE A 438 -4.04 -9.50 15.95
C PHE A 438 -2.69 -9.80 16.58
N PHE A 439 -2.11 -10.92 16.20
CA PHE A 439 -0.74 -11.25 16.53
C PHE A 439 -0.05 -11.83 15.30
N ARG A 440 1.18 -11.40 15.05
CA ARG A 440 2.05 -11.90 13.99
C ARG A 440 3.45 -12.15 14.50
N TRP A 441 4.04 -13.25 14.06
CA TRP A 441 5.47 -13.35 13.90
C TRP A 441 5.80 -13.53 12.43
N GLN A 442 6.95 -13.02 12.01
CA GLN A 442 7.40 -13.08 10.62
C GLN A 442 8.90 -13.26 10.55
N LEU A 443 9.36 -14.02 9.55
CA LEU A 443 10.73 -14.14 9.12
C LEU A 443 10.83 -13.81 7.64
N ASP A 444 11.77 -12.94 7.30
CA ASP A 444 12.12 -12.55 5.96
C ASP A 444 13.55 -13.02 5.66
N PHE A 445 13.68 -13.85 4.64
CA PHE A 445 14.94 -14.35 4.12
C PHE A 445 15.20 -13.64 2.80
N SER A 446 16.41 -13.11 2.57
CA SER A 446 16.82 -12.53 1.29
C SER A 446 18.19 -13.05 0.87
N PHE A 447 18.40 -13.21 -0.45
CA PHE A 447 19.63 -13.77 -1.01
C PHE A 447 19.91 -13.27 -2.43
#